data_b148783e311ff974e671843590003e94
#
_entry.id   b148783e311ff974e671843590003e94
#
_cell.length_a   1.000
_cell.length_b   1.000
_cell.length_c   1.000
_cell.angle_alpha   90.00
_cell.angle_beta   90.00
_cell.angle_gamma   90.00
#
_symmetry.space_group_name_H-M   'P 1'
#
loop_
_entity.id
_entity.type
_entity.pdbx_description
1 polymer ?
#
loop_
_entity_poly.entity_id
_entity_poly.type
_entity_poly.pdbx_seq_one_letter_code
_entity_poly.pdbx_strand_id
1 'polypeptide(L)'
;LAPGRAADLPKLQSALNLIRAYRRSSLAGEIDLRVVDLSQPRILRVTTGDGGQIDLATSRLSQQFSRWARIRAHGEKYGFAIETMDLSVTNNVPVRWMLSPTIAEEARNGRKVAGR
;
A
#
# COMPACT_ATOMS: atom_id res chain seq x y z
N LEU A 1 3.14 -30.17 9.12
CA LEU A 1 2.13 -29.15 8.99
C LEU A 1 1.85 -28.46 10.28
N ALA A 2 1.42 -29.27 11.25
CA ALA A 2 1.08 -28.69 12.53
C ALA A 2 2.21 -27.90 13.14
N PRO A 3 3.45 -28.37 13.10
CA PRO A 3 4.56 -27.59 13.64
C PRO A 3 4.73 -26.24 12.95
N GLY A 4 4.57 -26.25 11.63
CA GLY A 4 4.68 -25.01 10.90
C GLY A 4 3.59 -24.05 11.28
N ARG A 5 2.40 -24.56 11.54
CA ARG A 5 1.30 -23.69 11.92
C ARG A 5 1.55 -22.97 13.22
N ALA A 6 2.09 -23.69 14.19
CA ALA A 6 2.36 -23.08 15.49
C ALA A 6 3.34 -21.92 15.32
N ALA A 7 4.36 -22.11 14.49
CA ALA A 7 5.33 -21.07 14.25
C ALA A 7 4.75 -19.91 13.46
N ASP A 8 3.71 -20.17 12.66
CA ASP A 8 3.14 -19.16 11.80
C ASP A 8 2.02 -18.36 12.46
N LEU A 9 1.58 -18.73 13.65
CA LEU A 9 0.50 -18.02 14.30
C LEU A 9 0.72 -16.52 14.43
N PRO A 10 1.92 -16.06 14.84
CA PRO A 10 2.14 -14.61 14.91
C PRO A 10 1.97 -13.93 13.56
N LYS A 11 2.39 -14.58 12.49
CA LYS A 11 2.25 -14.02 11.16
C LYS A 11 0.79 -13.94 10.74
N LEU A 12 0.02 -14.97 11.05
CA LEU A 12 -1.40 -14.95 10.77
C LEU A 12 -2.09 -13.85 11.55
N GLN A 13 -1.71 -13.66 12.79
CA GLN A 13 -2.31 -12.61 13.60
C GLN A 13 -2.00 -11.26 13.01
N SER A 14 -0.77 -11.05 12.56
CA SER A 14 -0.39 -9.80 11.91
C SER A 14 -1.19 -9.56 10.65
N ALA A 15 -1.39 -10.59 9.84
CA ALA A 15 -2.16 -10.46 8.63
C ALA A 15 -3.62 -10.11 8.92
N LEU A 16 -4.20 -10.74 9.94
CA LEU A 16 -5.58 -10.45 10.31
C LEU A 16 -5.71 -9.02 10.82
N ASN A 17 -4.74 -8.58 11.61
CA ASN A 17 -4.75 -7.21 12.10
C ASN A 17 -4.66 -6.22 10.96
N LEU A 18 -3.82 -6.53 9.97
CA LEU A 18 -3.69 -5.70 8.79
C LEU A 18 -5.02 -5.60 8.05
N ILE A 19 -5.67 -6.71 7.83
CA ILE A 19 -6.94 -6.71 7.10
C ILE A 19 -8.01 -5.92 7.84
N ARG A 20 -8.06 -6.08 9.16
CA ARG A 20 -9.02 -5.33 9.95
C ARG A 20 -8.77 -3.84 9.87
N ALA A 21 -7.50 -3.44 9.99
CA ALA A 21 -7.16 -2.02 9.92
C ALA A 21 -7.47 -1.47 8.53
N TYR A 22 -7.19 -2.24 7.50
CA TYR A 22 -7.51 -1.84 6.14
C TYR A 22 -9.00 -1.61 5.97
N ARG A 23 -9.82 -2.54 6.46
CA ARG A 23 -11.27 -2.43 6.31
C ARG A 23 -11.85 -1.23 7.02
N ARG A 24 -11.20 -0.78 8.10
CA ARG A 24 -11.64 0.38 8.85
C ARG A 24 -11.11 1.68 8.27
N SER A 25 -10.17 1.60 7.35
CA SER A 25 -9.53 2.79 6.82
C SER A 25 -10.33 3.35 5.65
N SER A 26 -10.03 4.60 5.31
CA SER A 26 -10.64 5.22 4.14
C SER A 26 -10.12 4.61 2.84
N LEU A 27 -9.07 3.81 2.90
CA LEU A 27 -8.53 3.16 1.72
C LEU A 27 -9.34 1.96 1.29
N ALA A 28 -10.17 1.42 2.19
CA ALA A 28 -11.00 0.28 1.84
C ALA A 28 -11.96 0.71 0.74
N GLY A 29 -11.97 -0.02 -0.35
CA GLY A 29 -12.78 0.33 -1.49
C GLY A 29 -12.10 1.25 -2.48
N GLU A 30 -11.00 1.90 -2.10
CA GLU A 30 -10.27 2.76 -3.02
C GLU A 30 -9.06 2.07 -3.61
N ILE A 31 -8.43 1.20 -2.83
CA ILE A 31 -7.31 0.41 -3.32
C ILE A 31 -7.55 -1.05 -2.97
N ASP A 32 -6.96 -1.92 -3.77
CA ASP A 32 -7.00 -3.35 -3.51
C ASP A 32 -5.68 -3.78 -2.90
N LEU A 33 -5.76 -4.58 -1.85
CA LEU A 33 -4.57 -5.25 -1.33
C LEU A 33 -4.48 -6.59 -2.03
N ARG A 34 -3.53 -6.70 -2.95
CA ARG A 34 -3.40 -7.90 -3.76
C ARG A 34 -2.58 -8.98 -3.11
N VAL A 35 -1.47 -8.58 -2.52
CA VAL A 35 -0.54 -9.53 -1.94
C VAL A 35 -0.07 -8.97 -0.61
N VAL A 36 -0.01 -9.83 0.39
CA VAL A 36 0.56 -9.49 1.68
C VAL A 36 1.71 -10.46 1.92
N ASP A 37 2.93 -9.92 1.93
CA ASP A 37 4.12 -10.74 2.12
C ASP A 37 4.48 -10.74 3.59
N LEU A 38 4.46 -11.91 4.19
CA LEU A 38 4.71 -12.10 5.61
C LEU A 38 6.09 -12.68 5.87
N SER A 39 6.97 -12.64 4.89
CA SER A 39 8.27 -13.30 5.01
C SER A 39 9.18 -12.61 6.02
N GLN A 40 8.96 -11.35 6.32
CA GLN A 40 9.76 -10.63 7.28
C GLN A 40 9.04 -10.54 8.62
N PRO A 41 9.75 -10.73 9.74
CA PRO A 41 9.05 -10.84 11.02
C PRO A 41 8.42 -9.56 11.53
N ARG A 42 8.92 -8.40 11.13
CA ARG A 42 8.42 -7.15 11.68
C ARG A 42 7.85 -6.23 10.62
N ILE A 43 7.84 -6.67 9.38
CA ILE A 43 7.39 -5.84 8.26
C ILE A 43 6.33 -6.60 7.49
N LEU A 44 5.24 -5.92 7.21
CA LEU A 44 4.22 -6.43 6.32
C LEU A 44 4.39 -5.72 5.00
N ARG A 45 4.73 -6.46 3.97
CA ARG A 45 4.89 -5.88 2.64
C ARG A 45 3.64 -6.14 1.83
N VAL A 46 3.00 -5.08 1.41
CA VAL A 46 1.73 -5.16 0.72
C VAL A 46 1.92 -4.70 -0.72
N THR A 47 1.35 -5.46 -1.65
CA THR A 47 1.29 -5.05 -3.05
C THR A 47 -0.13 -4.66 -3.37
N THR A 48 -0.32 -3.50 -3.95
CA THR A 48 -1.65 -2.98 -4.27
C THR A 48 -2.02 -3.31 -5.70
N GLY A 49 -3.29 -3.13 -6.02
CA GLY A 49 -3.80 -3.43 -7.34
C GLY A 49 -3.20 -2.58 -8.44
N ASP A 50 -2.75 -1.38 -8.12
CA ASP A 50 -2.11 -0.52 -9.11
C ASP A 50 -0.60 -0.71 -9.18
N GLY A 51 -0.09 -1.73 -8.49
CA GLY A 51 1.32 -2.07 -8.59
C GLY A 51 2.21 -1.45 -7.53
N GLY A 52 1.63 -0.71 -6.61
CA GLY A 52 2.41 -0.11 -5.53
C GLY A 52 2.86 -1.12 -4.50
N GLN A 53 3.95 -0.82 -3.83
CA GLN A 53 4.49 -1.70 -2.81
C GLN A 53 4.68 -0.90 -1.52
N ILE A 54 4.02 -1.33 -0.46
CA ILE A 54 3.97 -0.59 0.80
C ILE A 54 4.49 -1.48 1.91
N ASP A 55 5.44 -0.97 2.67
CA ASP A 55 5.95 -1.66 3.84
C ASP A 55 5.32 -1.06 5.09
N LEU A 56 4.79 -1.92 5.94
CA LEU A 56 4.11 -1.51 7.16
C LEU A 56 4.74 -2.22 8.35
N ALA A 57 4.85 -1.51 9.45
CA ALA A 57 5.19 -2.17 10.70
C ALA A 57 3.98 -2.94 11.20
N THR A 58 4.21 -3.96 12.01
CA THR A 58 3.13 -4.82 12.49
C THR A 58 2.28 -4.19 13.59
N SER A 59 2.73 -3.06 14.14
CA SER A 59 1.97 -2.37 15.17
C SER A 59 1.49 -1.02 14.64
N ARG A 60 0.49 -0.46 15.29
CA ARG A 60 -0.05 0.86 14.97
C ARG A 60 -0.53 0.93 13.54
N LEU A 61 -1.19 -0.12 13.10
CA LEU A 61 -1.61 -0.22 11.72
C LEU A 61 -2.62 0.86 11.35
N SER A 62 -3.53 1.19 12.24
CA SER A 62 -4.51 2.24 11.95
C SER A 62 -3.85 3.58 11.65
N GLN A 63 -2.83 3.93 12.42
CA GLN A 63 -2.11 5.18 12.18
C GLN A 63 -1.38 5.14 10.85
N GLN A 64 -0.79 3.99 10.53
CA GLN A 64 -0.08 3.85 9.26
C GLN A 64 -1.05 3.97 8.08
N PHE A 65 -2.23 3.37 8.20
CA PHE A 65 -3.22 3.49 7.14
C PHE A 65 -3.70 4.94 6.99
N SER A 66 -3.84 5.67 8.09
CA SER A 66 -4.22 7.08 8.01
C SER A 66 -3.17 7.90 7.29
N ARG A 67 -1.90 7.63 7.56
CA ARG A 67 -0.81 8.31 6.86
C ARG A 67 -0.79 7.95 5.39
N TRP A 68 -0.99 6.67 5.10
CA TRP A 68 -1.06 6.19 3.72
C TRP A 68 -2.13 6.95 2.95
N ALA A 69 -3.33 7.05 3.56
CA ALA A 69 -4.44 7.73 2.90
C ALA A 69 -4.10 9.18 2.59
N ARG A 70 -3.44 9.87 3.52
CA ARG A 70 -3.07 11.26 3.31
C ARG A 70 -2.02 11.41 2.22
N ILE A 71 -1.01 10.55 2.24
CA ILE A 71 0.05 10.60 1.25
C ILE A 71 -0.53 10.29 -0.12
N ARG A 72 -1.39 9.28 -0.20
CA ARG A 72 -2.02 8.92 -1.46
C ARG A 72 -2.84 10.07 -2.01
N ALA A 73 -3.65 10.71 -1.16
CA ALA A 73 -4.49 11.82 -1.60
C ALA A 73 -3.64 12.99 -2.09
N HIS A 74 -2.53 13.24 -1.43
CA HIS A 74 -1.63 14.29 -1.86
C HIS A 74 -1.07 14.01 -3.26
N GLY A 75 -0.66 12.77 -3.49
CA GLY A 75 -0.13 12.42 -4.82
C GLY A 75 -1.20 12.48 -5.90
N GLU A 76 -2.41 12.08 -5.57
CA GLU A 76 -3.49 12.07 -6.55
C GLU A 76 -3.81 13.46 -7.07
N LYS A 77 -3.62 14.48 -6.26
CA LYS A 77 -3.82 15.86 -6.72
C LYS A 77 -2.96 16.18 -7.92
N TYR A 78 -1.80 15.56 -8.02
CA TYR A 78 -0.84 15.84 -9.06
C TYR A 78 -0.71 14.72 -10.08
N GLY A 79 -1.61 13.74 -10.02
CA GLY A 79 -1.62 12.66 -10.98
C GLY A 79 -0.63 11.55 -10.69
N PHE A 80 -0.20 11.42 -9.45
CA PHE A 80 0.79 10.40 -9.07
C PHE A 80 0.17 9.33 -8.19
N ALA A 81 0.67 8.12 -8.34
CA ALA A 81 0.37 7.01 -7.46
C ALA A 81 1.65 6.64 -6.72
N ILE A 82 1.51 5.91 -5.64
CA ILE A 82 2.65 5.48 -4.86
C ILE A 82 3.24 4.23 -5.50
N GLU A 83 4.52 4.31 -5.87
CA GLU A 83 5.22 3.15 -6.37
C GLU A 83 5.75 2.32 -5.22
N THR A 84 6.47 2.95 -4.31
CA THR A 84 6.93 2.31 -3.07
C THR A 84 6.80 3.29 -1.92
N MET A 85 6.52 2.76 -0.74
CA MET A 85 6.43 3.57 0.45
C MET A 85 6.76 2.72 1.65
N ASP A 86 7.52 3.28 2.59
CA ASP A 86 7.86 2.59 3.82
C ASP A 86 7.23 3.31 5.00
N LEU A 87 6.12 2.79 5.46
CA LEU A 87 5.40 3.35 6.61
C LEU A 87 5.89 2.82 7.93
N SER A 88 6.84 1.89 7.91
CA SER A 88 7.38 1.35 9.15
C SER A 88 8.24 2.36 9.89
N VAL A 89 8.71 3.40 9.19
CA VAL A 89 9.45 4.49 9.83
C VAL A 89 8.46 5.54 10.35
N THR A 90 8.84 6.19 11.44
CA THR A 90 7.93 7.15 12.07
C THR A 90 8.05 8.55 11.47
N ASN A 91 9.22 8.90 10.99
CA ASN A 91 9.45 10.23 10.43
C ASN A 91 10.00 10.12 9.03
N ASN A 92 9.71 11.12 8.21
CA ASN A 92 10.29 11.21 6.87
C ASN A 92 10.05 9.91 6.09
N VAL A 93 8.79 9.57 5.92
CA VAL A 93 8.39 8.35 5.22
C VAL A 93 8.94 8.38 3.80
N PRO A 94 9.80 7.42 3.43
CA PRO A 94 10.29 7.39 2.06
C PRO A 94 9.18 6.98 1.10
N VAL A 95 8.98 7.79 0.07
CA VAL A 95 7.95 7.51 -0.94
C VAL A 95 8.58 7.65 -2.31
N ARG A 96 8.34 6.66 -3.15
CA ARG A 96 8.68 6.78 -4.57
C ARG A 96 7.37 6.85 -5.34
N TRP A 97 7.28 7.83 -6.21
CA TRP A 97 6.05 8.08 -6.96
C TRP A 97 6.16 7.54 -8.37
N MET A 98 5.01 7.20 -8.94
CA MET A 98 4.89 6.88 -10.36
C MET A 98 3.66 7.60 -10.87
N LEU A 99 3.52 7.73 -12.18
CA LEU A 99 2.29 8.26 -12.73
C LEU A 99 1.16 7.31 -12.36
N SER A 100 0.01 7.88 -11.99
CA SER A 100 -1.12 7.03 -11.68
C SER A 100 -1.48 6.22 -12.93
N PRO A 101 -2.01 5.00 -12.75
CA PRO A 101 -2.35 4.18 -13.92
C PRO A 101 -3.29 4.89 -14.88
N THR A 102 -4.22 5.68 -14.36
CA THR A 102 -5.14 6.43 -15.20
C THR A 102 -4.40 7.48 -16.02
N ILE A 103 -3.51 8.23 -15.36
CA ILE A 103 -2.74 9.28 -16.05
C ILE A 103 -1.78 8.65 -17.06
N ALA A 104 -1.14 7.55 -16.69
CA ALA A 104 -0.23 6.87 -17.62
C ALA A 104 -0.97 6.40 -18.85
N GLU A 105 -2.16 5.88 -18.67
CA GLU A 105 -2.96 5.42 -19.79
C GLU A 105 -3.38 6.58 -20.67
N GLU A 106 -3.78 7.67 -20.05
CA GLU A 106 -4.16 8.87 -20.80
C GLU A 106 -2.98 9.40 -21.58
N ALA A 107 -1.80 9.36 -21.01
CA ALA A 107 -0.62 9.83 -21.72
C ALA A 107 -0.34 9.01 -22.96
N ARG A 108 -0.53 7.70 -22.88
CA ARG A 108 -0.33 6.82 -24.03
C ARG A 108 -1.37 7.08 -25.11
N ASN A 109 -2.63 7.16 -24.71
CA ASN A 109 -3.71 7.37 -25.65
C ASN A 109 -3.89 8.84 -25.97
N GLY A 110 -3.60 9.66 -25.00
CA GLY A 110 -3.88 11.06 -25.06
C GLY A 110 -2.86 11.85 -25.81
N ARG A 111 -1.83 11.20 -26.27
CA ARG A 111 -0.90 11.89 -27.14
C ARG A 111 -1.64 12.52 -28.29
N LYS A 112 -2.70 11.86 -28.73
CA LYS A 112 -3.56 12.41 -29.76
C LYS A 112 -4.27 13.65 -29.27
N VAL A 113 -4.73 13.59 -28.04
CA VAL A 113 -5.44 14.72 -27.45
C VAL A 113 -4.46 15.85 -27.18
N ALA A 114 -3.34 15.51 -26.59
CA ALA A 114 -2.32 16.51 -26.30
C ALA A 114 -1.77 17.13 -27.57
N GLY A 115 -1.84 16.40 -28.64
CA GLY A 115 -1.34 16.91 -29.91
C GLY A 115 -2.20 17.99 -30.53
N ARG A 116 -3.38 18.22 -29.96
CA ARG A 116 -4.18 19.25 -30.51
C ARG A 116 -3.96 20.62 -29.92
#